data_fdf556b89fb804dc351758da9d1a0eb7
#
_entry.id   fdf556b89fb804dc351758da9d1a0eb7
#
_cell.length_a   1.000
_cell.length_b   1.000
_cell.length_c   1.000
_cell.angle_alpha   90.00
_cell.angle_beta   90.00
_cell.angle_gamma   90.00
#
_symmetry.space_group_name_H-M   'P 1'
#
loop_
_entity.id
_entity.type
_entity.pdbx_description
1 polymer ?
#
loop_
_entity_poly.entity_id
_entity_poly.type
_entity_poly.pdbx_seq_one_letter_code
_entity_poly.pdbx_strand_id
1 'polypeptide(L)'
;IFLGVNFYTENETMGELEYEIDAQKFNDFNDMNIPKQIKEGKRFSNSIGLVTEPIVAIKRTLKIPAHETVELYFIISVAETKEDAVANIEKIKNQEAIRNIFEISKAKAIEEARYLQIKGNELAEYQKLISLLIKPNYVRWYYRNKIKNEKFKRVDLWKFGISGDFPILTLKLKNINDMY
;
A
#
# COMPACT_ATOMS: atom_id res chain seq x y z
N ILE A 1 -0.76 -15.81 -9.21
CA ILE A 1 -0.87 -14.34 -9.11
C ILE A 1 0.39 -13.74 -9.70
N PHE A 2 0.22 -12.80 -10.62
CA PHE A 2 1.31 -12.06 -11.27
C PHE A 2 1.24 -10.59 -10.87
N LEU A 3 2.41 -10.00 -10.61
CA LEU A 3 2.57 -8.60 -10.30
C LEU A 3 3.29 -7.93 -11.48
N GLY A 4 2.63 -6.99 -12.12
CA GLY A 4 3.21 -6.13 -13.14
C GLY A 4 3.51 -4.75 -12.55
N VAL A 5 4.67 -4.21 -12.85
CA VAL A 5 5.07 -2.86 -12.40
C VAL A 5 5.68 -2.10 -13.56
N ASN A 6 5.30 -0.84 -13.70
CA ASN A 6 5.87 0.05 -14.72
C ASN A 6 5.87 1.51 -14.24
N PHE A 7 6.63 2.34 -14.95
CA PHE A 7 6.57 3.80 -14.87
C PHE A 7 5.94 4.38 -16.12
N TYR A 8 5.14 5.41 -15.94
CA TYR A 8 4.67 6.23 -17.04
C TYR A 8 4.99 7.69 -16.78
N THR A 9 5.47 8.37 -17.80
CA THR A 9 5.59 9.82 -17.87
C THR A 9 5.51 10.25 -19.34
N GLU A 10 5.03 11.43 -19.59
CA GLU A 10 5.06 12.04 -20.93
C GLU A 10 6.45 12.60 -21.32
N ASN A 11 7.39 12.58 -20.37
CA ASN A 11 8.76 13.05 -20.63
C ASN A 11 9.54 11.97 -21.39
N GLU A 12 9.99 12.31 -22.60
CA GLU A 12 10.71 11.40 -23.51
C GLU A 12 12.15 11.06 -23.06
N THR A 13 12.67 11.72 -22.03
CA THR A 13 14.06 11.56 -21.58
C THR A 13 14.23 10.55 -20.45
N MET A 14 13.45 9.47 -20.46
CA MET A 14 13.65 8.37 -19.52
C MET A 14 14.82 7.47 -19.97
N GLY A 15 15.74 7.20 -19.05
CA GLY A 15 16.78 6.20 -19.21
C GLY A 15 16.26 4.76 -19.26
N GLU A 16 17.18 3.83 -19.43
CA GLU A 16 16.86 2.39 -19.41
C GLU A 16 16.19 1.98 -18.10
N LEU A 17 15.27 1.02 -18.19
CA LEU A 17 14.67 0.38 -17.03
C LEU A 17 15.67 -0.63 -16.46
N GLU A 18 16.03 -0.43 -15.21
CA GLU A 18 16.76 -1.41 -14.42
C GLU A 18 15.83 -2.01 -13.37
N TYR A 19 15.94 -3.31 -13.10
CA TYR A 19 15.13 -3.97 -12.09
C TYR A 19 15.93 -5.01 -11.27
N GLU A 20 15.49 -5.23 -10.04
CA GLU A 20 16.01 -6.26 -9.14
C GLU A 20 14.86 -7.00 -8.50
N ILE A 21 14.94 -8.33 -8.48
CA ILE A 21 13.92 -9.22 -7.91
C ILE A 21 14.38 -9.92 -6.64
N ASP A 22 15.66 -9.82 -6.30
CA ASP A 22 16.29 -10.54 -5.19
C ASP A 22 16.63 -9.56 -4.05
N ALA A 23 15.97 -9.73 -2.91
CA ALA A 23 16.20 -8.90 -1.73
C ALA A 23 17.64 -9.01 -1.21
N GLN A 24 18.28 -10.16 -1.34
CA GLN A 24 19.65 -10.36 -0.87
C GLN A 24 20.67 -9.55 -1.68
N LYS A 25 20.41 -9.35 -2.97
CA LYS A 25 21.25 -8.48 -3.82
C LYS A 25 20.95 -7.02 -3.60
N PHE A 26 19.69 -6.68 -3.33
CA PHE A 26 19.22 -5.29 -3.23
C PHE A 26 19.59 -4.67 -1.89
N ASN A 27 19.38 -5.39 -0.79
CA ASN A 27 19.54 -4.89 0.57
C ASN A 27 20.93 -5.19 1.16
N ASP A 28 21.32 -4.39 2.14
CA ASP A 28 22.33 -4.76 3.14
C ASP A 28 21.59 -5.13 4.42
N PHE A 29 21.80 -6.35 4.93
CA PHE A 29 21.20 -6.80 6.18
C PHE A 29 21.63 -5.97 7.40
N ASN A 30 22.72 -5.21 7.28
CA ASN A 30 23.26 -4.37 8.34
C ASN A 30 22.73 -2.92 8.30
N ASP A 31 22.14 -2.48 7.19
CA ASP A 31 21.61 -1.12 7.04
C ASP A 31 20.25 -1.17 6.32
N MET A 32 19.18 -1.16 7.11
CA MET A 32 17.81 -1.22 6.59
C MET A 32 17.30 0.13 6.05
N ASN A 33 18.05 1.22 6.22
CA ASN A 33 17.57 2.55 5.85
C ASN A 33 17.77 2.85 4.36
N ILE A 34 18.89 2.43 3.79
CA ILE A 34 19.20 2.65 2.37
C ILE A 34 19.66 1.32 1.75
N PRO A 35 18.97 0.81 0.72
CA PRO A 35 19.38 -0.40 0.04
C PRO A 35 20.81 -0.33 -0.49
N LYS A 36 21.57 -1.40 -0.33
CA LYS A 36 22.99 -1.48 -0.69
C LYS A 36 23.26 -1.08 -2.14
N GLN A 37 22.49 -1.58 -3.08
CA GLN A 37 22.68 -1.25 -4.51
C GLN A 37 22.49 0.24 -4.80
N ILE A 38 21.56 0.90 -4.08
CA ILE A 38 21.35 2.35 -4.18
C ILE A 38 22.52 3.12 -3.58
N LYS A 39 22.98 2.73 -2.38
CA LYS A 39 24.10 3.35 -1.68
C LYS A 39 25.41 3.27 -2.47
N GLU A 40 25.65 2.15 -3.12
CA GLU A 40 26.85 1.91 -3.93
C GLU A 40 26.73 2.45 -5.36
N GLY A 41 25.57 2.99 -5.75
CA GLY A 41 25.35 3.49 -7.12
C GLY A 41 25.43 2.41 -8.20
N LYS A 42 25.28 1.14 -7.83
CA LYS A 42 25.39 0.01 -8.75
C LYS A 42 24.16 -0.10 -9.64
N ARG A 43 24.36 -0.66 -10.85
CA ARG A 43 23.27 -1.10 -11.68
C ARG A 43 22.55 -2.28 -11.06
N PHE A 44 21.23 -2.36 -11.28
CA PHE A 44 20.46 -3.54 -10.90
C PHE A 44 20.77 -4.70 -11.85
N SER A 45 20.61 -5.92 -11.38
CA SER A 45 21.08 -7.10 -12.12
C SER A 45 20.24 -7.42 -13.36
N ASN A 46 19.02 -6.89 -13.45
CA ASN A 46 18.03 -7.25 -14.47
C ASN A 46 17.83 -8.78 -14.57
N SER A 47 18.06 -9.50 -13.47
CA SER A 47 17.94 -10.94 -13.43
C SER A 47 16.48 -11.38 -13.35
N ILE A 48 16.20 -12.55 -13.91
CA ILE A 48 14.91 -13.23 -13.86
C ILE A 48 15.12 -14.63 -13.30
N GLY A 49 14.08 -15.21 -12.70
CA GLY A 49 14.12 -16.59 -12.21
C GLY A 49 13.62 -16.71 -10.78
N LEU A 50 13.91 -17.86 -10.17
CA LEU A 50 13.54 -18.15 -8.79
C LEU A 50 14.52 -17.48 -7.83
N VAL A 51 13.99 -16.80 -6.82
CA VAL A 51 14.75 -16.17 -5.74
C VAL A 51 14.17 -16.59 -4.40
N THR A 52 15.00 -16.61 -3.38
CA THR A 52 14.58 -17.02 -2.03
C THR A 52 13.71 -15.95 -1.37
N GLU A 53 14.06 -14.68 -1.57
CA GLU A 53 13.37 -13.54 -1.00
C GLU A 53 12.96 -12.57 -2.12
N PRO A 54 11.76 -12.77 -2.72
CA PRO A 54 11.32 -11.96 -3.84
C PRO A 54 11.00 -10.52 -3.43
N ILE A 55 11.52 -9.58 -4.21
CA ILE A 55 11.17 -8.16 -4.14
C ILE A 55 10.83 -7.64 -5.53
N VAL A 56 10.29 -6.44 -5.59
CA VAL A 56 10.14 -5.67 -6.81
C VAL A 56 10.82 -4.33 -6.60
N ALA A 57 12.02 -4.19 -7.14
CA ALA A 57 12.73 -2.93 -7.19
C ALA A 57 12.93 -2.54 -8.66
N ILE A 58 12.52 -1.35 -9.02
CA ILE A 58 12.73 -0.79 -10.36
C ILE A 58 13.38 0.57 -10.24
N LYS A 59 14.27 0.86 -11.17
CA LYS A 59 15.02 2.11 -11.24
C LYS A 59 15.04 2.64 -12.68
N ARG A 60 14.79 3.91 -12.82
CA ARG A 60 14.99 4.65 -14.07
C ARG A 60 15.63 5.99 -13.78
N THR A 61 16.47 6.45 -14.69
CA THR A 61 17.02 7.80 -14.66
C THR A 61 16.08 8.72 -15.40
N LEU A 62 15.73 9.83 -14.79
CA LEU A 62 14.91 10.88 -15.38
C LEU A 62 15.71 12.17 -15.41
N LYS A 63 15.74 12.84 -16.58
CA LYS A 63 16.34 14.17 -16.71
C LYS A 63 15.24 15.21 -16.59
N ILE A 64 15.32 16.03 -15.57
CA ILE A 64 14.37 17.13 -15.35
C ILE A 64 15.10 18.42 -15.73
N PRO A 65 14.63 19.16 -16.78
CA PRO A 65 15.19 20.47 -17.12
C PRO A 65 14.98 21.49 -16.00
N ALA A 66 15.83 22.51 -15.97
CA ALA A 66 15.70 23.59 -14.98
C ALA A 66 14.36 24.32 -15.16
N HIS A 67 13.68 24.60 -14.04
CA HIS A 67 12.37 25.26 -13.98
C HIS A 67 11.19 24.48 -14.59
N GLU A 68 11.37 23.20 -14.90
CA GLU A 68 10.29 22.34 -15.37
C GLU A 68 9.81 21.40 -14.28
N THR A 69 8.55 20.98 -14.40
CA THR A 69 7.93 19.95 -13.56
C THR A 69 7.65 18.73 -14.41
N VAL A 70 8.03 17.57 -13.90
CA VAL A 70 7.76 16.29 -14.56
C VAL A 70 6.85 15.46 -13.66
N GLU A 71 5.75 14.99 -14.22
CA GLU A 71 4.85 14.06 -13.55
C GLU A 71 5.28 12.62 -13.86
N LEU A 72 5.42 11.84 -12.81
CA LEU A 72 5.78 10.43 -12.89
C LEU A 72 4.72 9.58 -12.21
N TYR A 73 4.19 8.61 -12.92
CA TYR A 73 3.17 7.70 -12.42
C TYR A 73 3.75 6.30 -12.23
N PHE A 74 3.53 5.76 -11.07
CA PHE A 74 3.83 4.38 -10.72
C PHE A 74 2.59 3.52 -11.00
N ILE A 75 2.75 2.50 -11.82
CA ILE A 75 1.68 1.60 -12.20
C ILE A 75 1.98 0.23 -11.60
N ILE A 76 1.08 -0.26 -10.77
CA ILE A 76 1.14 -1.61 -10.21
C ILE A 76 -0.12 -2.34 -10.66
N SER A 77 0.06 -3.48 -11.31
CA SER A 77 -1.02 -4.38 -11.72
C SER A 77 -0.88 -5.72 -11.03
N VAL A 78 -1.99 -6.26 -10.56
CA VAL A 78 -2.08 -7.61 -10.00
C VAL A 78 -3.11 -8.38 -10.82
N ALA A 79 -2.76 -9.57 -11.30
CA ALA A 79 -3.65 -10.41 -12.08
C ALA A 79 -3.39 -11.91 -11.84
N GLU A 80 -4.31 -12.75 -12.27
CA GLU A 80 -4.17 -14.21 -12.17
C GLU A 80 -3.23 -14.75 -13.23
N THR A 81 -3.18 -14.13 -14.41
CA THR A 81 -2.29 -14.49 -15.52
C THR A 81 -1.27 -13.39 -15.79
N LYS A 82 -0.16 -13.74 -16.41
CA LYS A 82 0.88 -12.80 -16.84
C LYS A 82 0.35 -11.87 -17.93
N GLU A 83 -0.40 -12.43 -18.84
CA GLU A 83 -0.99 -11.74 -19.99
C GLU A 83 -1.95 -10.64 -19.52
N ASP A 84 -2.78 -10.92 -18.53
CA ASP A 84 -3.68 -9.93 -17.94
C ASP A 84 -2.92 -8.84 -17.18
N ALA A 85 -1.85 -9.19 -16.46
CA ALA A 85 -1.02 -8.22 -15.77
C ALA A 85 -0.38 -7.22 -16.74
N VAL A 86 0.13 -7.72 -17.86
CA VAL A 86 0.71 -6.88 -18.94
C VAL A 86 -0.39 -6.03 -19.60
N ALA A 87 -1.52 -6.65 -19.98
CA ALA A 87 -2.61 -5.95 -20.62
C ALA A 87 -3.18 -4.82 -19.75
N ASN A 88 -3.23 -5.00 -18.44
CA ASN A 88 -3.67 -3.96 -17.52
C ASN A 88 -2.69 -2.76 -17.48
N ILE A 89 -1.38 -3.00 -17.53
CA ILE A 89 -0.38 -1.93 -17.62
C ILE A 89 -0.48 -1.21 -18.96
N GLU A 90 -0.66 -1.97 -20.03
CA GLU A 90 -0.74 -1.42 -21.39
C GLU A 90 -1.98 -0.55 -21.65
N LYS A 91 -3.04 -0.71 -20.86
CA LYS A 91 -4.22 0.18 -20.90
C LYS A 91 -3.88 1.61 -20.45
N ILE A 92 -2.80 1.77 -19.67
CA ILE A 92 -2.39 3.06 -19.12
C ILE A 92 -1.32 3.67 -20.04
N LYS A 93 -1.76 4.19 -21.18
CA LYS A 93 -0.84 4.70 -22.24
C LYS A 93 -0.75 6.21 -22.32
N ASN A 94 -1.59 6.93 -21.59
CA ASN A 94 -1.63 8.40 -21.63
C ASN A 94 -2.18 8.96 -20.31
N GLN A 95 -1.98 10.26 -20.12
CA GLN A 95 -2.40 10.98 -18.93
C GLN A 95 -3.93 10.97 -18.75
N GLU A 96 -4.68 10.94 -19.84
CA GLU A 96 -6.13 10.87 -19.81
C GLU A 96 -6.62 9.55 -19.21
N ALA A 97 -6.03 8.41 -19.60
CA ALA A 97 -6.34 7.11 -19.02
C ALA A 97 -6.07 7.09 -17.51
N ILE A 98 -4.98 7.73 -17.07
CA ILE A 98 -4.64 7.85 -15.64
C ILE A 98 -5.70 8.68 -14.90
N ARG A 99 -6.07 9.85 -15.42
CA ARG A 99 -7.12 10.68 -14.84
C ARG A 99 -8.44 9.93 -14.72
N ASN A 100 -8.84 9.21 -15.77
CA ASN A 100 -10.05 8.41 -15.77
C ASN A 100 -10.04 7.32 -14.69
N ILE A 101 -8.91 6.67 -14.45
CA ILE A 101 -8.77 5.69 -13.37
C ILE A 101 -9.00 6.33 -11.99
N PHE A 102 -8.43 7.51 -11.75
CA PHE A 102 -8.65 8.23 -10.49
C PHE A 102 -10.11 8.66 -10.32
N GLU A 103 -10.76 9.17 -11.37
CA GLU A 103 -12.18 9.57 -11.31
C GLU A 103 -13.12 8.37 -11.09
N ILE A 104 -12.88 7.25 -11.77
CA ILE A 104 -13.64 6.00 -11.55
C ILE A 104 -13.43 5.50 -10.12
N SER A 105 -12.21 5.50 -9.62
CA SER A 105 -11.90 5.07 -8.24
C SER A 105 -12.61 5.94 -7.20
N LYS A 106 -12.61 7.26 -7.43
CA LYS A 106 -13.31 8.22 -6.56
C LYS A 106 -14.82 8.02 -6.60
N ALA A 107 -15.40 7.86 -7.79
CA ALA A 107 -16.83 7.59 -7.95
C ALA A 107 -17.24 6.30 -7.24
N LYS A 108 -16.47 5.24 -7.39
CA LYS A 108 -16.69 3.95 -6.71
C LYS A 108 -16.61 4.10 -5.20
N ALA A 109 -15.63 4.81 -4.66
CA ALA A 109 -15.51 5.05 -3.22
C ALA A 109 -16.73 5.82 -2.66
N ILE A 110 -17.25 6.79 -3.40
CA ILE A 110 -18.46 7.53 -3.02
C ILE A 110 -19.69 6.61 -3.03
N GLU A 111 -19.80 5.74 -4.04
CA GLU A 111 -20.91 4.78 -4.15
C GLU A 111 -20.87 3.77 -3.00
N GLU A 112 -19.72 3.22 -2.69
CA GLU A 112 -19.51 2.32 -1.54
C GLU A 112 -19.85 3.01 -0.21
N ALA A 113 -19.43 4.27 -0.02
CA ALA A 113 -19.77 5.04 1.17
C ALA A 113 -21.27 5.27 1.31
N ARG A 114 -21.99 5.55 0.19
CA ARG A 114 -23.46 5.66 0.18
C ARG A 114 -24.13 4.35 0.54
N TYR A 115 -23.66 3.24 -0.03
CA TYR A 115 -24.17 1.91 0.29
C TYR A 115 -24.04 1.60 1.79
N LEU A 116 -22.93 1.97 2.40
CA LEU A 116 -22.67 1.81 3.83
C LEU A 116 -23.30 2.92 4.68
N GLN A 117 -24.03 3.87 4.10
CA GLN A 117 -24.64 5.02 4.76
C GLN A 117 -23.62 5.93 5.48
N ILE A 118 -22.37 5.94 5.02
CA ILE A 118 -21.30 6.77 5.56
C ILE A 118 -21.37 8.16 4.93
N LYS A 119 -21.38 9.20 5.75
CA LYS A 119 -21.31 10.59 5.27
C LYS A 119 -19.91 10.94 4.79
N GLY A 120 -19.79 11.84 3.81
CA GLY A 120 -18.50 12.15 3.17
C GLY A 120 -17.40 12.64 4.12
N ASN A 121 -17.76 13.36 5.19
CA ASN A 121 -16.82 13.79 6.24
C ASN A 121 -16.36 12.65 7.16
N GLU A 122 -17.12 11.58 7.28
CA GLU A 122 -16.81 10.43 8.12
C GLU A 122 -15.90 9.43 7.41
N LEU A 123 -15.90 9.40 6.07
CA LEU A 123 -15.13 8.44 5.28
C LEU A 123 -13.63 8.47 5.62
N ALA A 124 -13.05 9.67 5.75
CA ALA A 124 -11.65 9.83 6.10
C ALA A 124 -11.33 9.30 7.51
N GLU A 125 -12.26 9.46 8.47
CA GLU A 125 -12.08 8.93 9.83
C GLU A 125 -12.17 7.41 9.85
N TYR A 126 -13.12 6.81 9.13
CA TYR A 126 -13.20 5.35 8.99
C TYR A 126 -11.96 4.76 8.31
N GLN A 127 -11.41 5.42 7.29
CA GLN A 127 -10.16 4.99 6.65
C GLN A 127 -8.97 4.99 7.62
N LYS A 128 -8.87 5.99 8.49
CA LYS A 128 -7.85 6.02 9.55
C LYS A 128 -8.05 4.86 10.53
N LEU A 129 -9.29 4.61 10.96
CA LEU A 129 -9.61 3.52 11.88
C LEU A 129 -9.31 2.15 11.27
N ILE A 130 -9.67 1.91 10.01
CA ILE A 130 -9.37 0.67 9.29
C ILE A 130 -7.85 0.44 9.24
N SER A 131 -7.07 1.46 8.96
CA SER A 131 -5.61 1.33 8.93
C SER A 131 -5.01 0.92 10.28
N LEU A 132 -5.59 1.39 11.38
CA LEU A 132 -5.20 1.00 12.74
C LEU A 132 -5.59 -0.45 13.08
N LEU A 133 -6.68 -0.95 12.50
CA LEU A 133 -7.14 -2.32 12.72
C LEU A 133 -6.35 -3.35 11.91
N ILE A 134 -6.04 -3.04 10.67
CA ILE A 134 -5.40 -3.98 9.72
C ILE A 134 -3.88 -4.01 9.90
N LYS A 135 -3.25 -2.85 10.11
CA LYS A 135 -1.79 -2.78 10.23
C LYS A 135 -1.31 -3.14 11.63
N PRO A 136 -0.19 -3.87 11.77
CA PRO A 136 0.49 -4.03 13.04
C PRO A 136 0.84 -2.64 13.58
N ASN A 137 0.26 -2.27 14.70
CA ASN A 137 0.50 -0.97 15.31
C ASN A 137 1.37 -1.15 16.55
N TYR A 138 2.41 -0.32 16.68
CA TYR A 138 3.28 -0.30 17.85
C TYR A 138 2.50 -0.13 19.17
N VAL A 139 1.46 0.73 19.18
CA VAL A 139 0.61 0.95 20.34
C VAL A 139 -0.10 -0.35 20.78
N ARG A 140 -0.65 -1.10 19.81
CA ARG A 140 -1.28 -2.41 20.08
C ARG A 140 -0.26 -3.41 20.62
N TRP A 141 0.94 -3.45 20.05
CA TRP A 141 2.03 -4.31 20.50
C TRP A 141 2.48 -3.95 21.91
N TYR A 142 2.64 -2.65 22.22
CA TYR A 142 3.01 -2.14 23.52
C TYR A 142 1.99 -2.53 24.60
N TYR A 143 0.70 -2.31 24.37
CA TYR A 143 -0.35 -2.71 25.29
C TYR A 143 -0.47 -4.23 25.42
N ARG A 144 -0.35 -4.99 24.34
CA ARG A 144 -0.33 -6.44 24.37
C ARG A 144 0.76 -6.98 25.30
N ASN A 145 1.93 -6.37 25.30
CA ASN A 145 3.03 -6.78 26.18
C ASN A 145 2.79 -6.42 27.64
N LYS A 146 2.08 -5.34 27.92
CA LYS A 146 1.68 -4.96 29.29
C LYS A 146 0.58 -5.85 29.87
N ILE A 147 -0.33 -6.34 29.03
CA ILE A 147 -1.48 -7.16 29.43
C ILE A 147 -1.12 -8.67 29.53
N LYS A 148 0.14 -9.04 29.32
CA LYS A 148 0.61 -10.43 29.27
C LYS A 148 0.23 -11.31 30.50
N ASN A 149 -0.12 -10.71 31.60
CA ASN A 149 -0.43 -11.44 32.85
C ASN A 149 -1.93 -11.61 33.11
N GLU A 150 -2.81 -11.07 32.28
CA GLU A 150 -4.23 -11.22 32.49
C GLU A 150 -4.79 -12.38 31.69
N LYS A 151 -5.39 -13.32 32.36
CA LYS A 151 -5.99 -14.54 31.81
C LYS A 151 -7.35 -14.28 31.16
N PHE A 152 -7.52 -13.17 30.45
CA PHE A 152 -8.75 -12.89 29.70
C PHE A 152 -8.84 -13.80 28.47
N LYS A 153 -9.95 -14.51 28.39
CA LYS A 153 -10.30 -15.34 27.24
C LYS A 153 -11.43 -14.67 26.45
N ARG A 154 -11.56 -15.01 25.17
CA ARG A 154 -12.67 -14.54 24.32
C ARG A 154 -14.03 -14.81 24.96
N VAL A 155 -14.18 -15.92 25.64
CA VAL A 155 -15.40 -16.31 26.40
C VAL A 155 -15.82 -15.26 27.44
N ASP A 156 -14.87 -14.51 28.01
CA ASP A 156 -15.16 -13.48 29.01
C ASP A 156 -15.91 -12.28 28.43
N LEU A 157 -15.90 -12.11 27.10
CA LEU A 157 -16.65 -11.07 26.39
C LEU A 157 -18.14 -11.41 26.28
N TRP A 158 -18.50 -12.70 26.36
CA TRP A 158 -19.89 -13.15 26.17
C TRP A 158 -20.82 -12.62 27.26
N LYS A 159 -20.33 -12.43 28.46
CA LYS A 159 -21.12 -11.81 29.57
C LYS A 159 -21.53 -10.37 29.26
N PHE A 160 -20.87 -9.74 28.28
CA PHE A 160 -21.20 -8.38 27.79
C PHE A 160 -21.97 -8.42 26.47
N GLY A 161 -22.37 -9.59 25.98
CA GLY A 161 -23.06 -9.76 24.70
C GLY A 161 -22.15 -9.59 23.47
N ILE A 162 -20.82 -9.67 23.65
CA ILE A 162 -19.83 -9.47 22.57
C ILE A 162 -19.27 -10.84 22.17
N SER A 163 -19.43 -11.25 20.89
CA SER A 163 -18.93 -12.54 20.40
C SER A 163 -17.40 -12.62 20.38
N GLY A 164 -16.74 -11.50 20.08
CA GLY A 164 -15.29 -11.43 19.91
C GLY A 164 -14.76 -12.09 18.63
N ASP A 165 -15.63 -12.37 17.65
CA ASP A 165 -15.25 -12.93 16.34
C ASP A 165 -14.66 -11.87 15.42
N PHE A 166 -15.08 -10.63 15.61
CA PHE A 166 -14.57 -9.46 14.88
C PHE A 166 -13.67 -8.59 15.75
N PRO A 167 -12.82 -7.76 15.14
CA PRO A 167 -12.05 -6.75 15.86
C PRO A 167 -12.95 -5.85 16.71
N ILE A 168 -12.57 -5.64 17.97
CA ILE A 168 -13.32 -4.79 18.89
C ILE A 168 -12.63 -3.44 18.99
N LEU A 169 -13.35 -2.37 18.66
CA LEU A 169 -12.92 -1.00 18.83
C LEU A 169 -13.59 -0.40 20.07
N THR A 170 -12.77 0.02 21.02
CA THR A 170 -13.26 0.69 22.23
C THR A 170 -13.02 2.19 22.11
N LEU A 171 -14.09 2.97 22.19
CA LEU A 171 -14.05 4.43 22.17
C LEU A 171 -14.48 4.96 23.55
N LYS A 172 -13.74 5.92 24.08
CA LYS A 172 -14.13 6.66 25.28
C LYS A 172 -14.88 7.92 24.87
N LEU A 173 -16.17 7.93 25.08
CA LEU A 173 -17.01 9.10 24.85
C LEU A 173 -16.81 10.11 25.98
N LYS A 174 -16.73 11.39 25.65
CA LYS A 174 -16.65 12.49 26.61
C LYS A 174 -18.04 13.02 26.96
N ASN A 175 -18.94 13.03 25.97
CA ASN A 175 -20.31 13.50 26.10
C ASN A 175 -21.28 12.53 25.41
N ILE A 176 -22.55 12.57 25.80
CA ILE A 176 -23.59 11.72 25.20
C ILE A 176 -23.82 12.06 23.73
N ASN A 177 -23.54 13.31 23.31
CA ASN A 177 -23.64 13.76 21.93
C ASN A 177 -22.54 13.20 21.01
N ASP A 178 -21.49 12.58 21.58
CA ASP A 178 -20.44 11.90 20.79
C ASP A 178 -20.91 10.53 20.24
N MET A 179 -22.17 10.14 20.55
CA MET A 179 -22.77 8.87 20.09
C MET A 179 -23.49 8.97 18.75
N TYR A 180 -23.70 10.20 18.21
CA TYR A 180 -24.48 10.43 16.98
C TYR A 180 -23.67 11.11 15.88
#